data_b027a9200d2625252973124938268e99
#
_entry.id   b027a9200d2625252973124938268e99
#
_cell.length_a   1.000
_cell.length_b   1.000
_cell.length_c   1.000
_cell.angle_alpha   90.00
_cell.angle_beta   90.00
_cell.angle_gamma   90.00
#
_symmetry.space_group_name_H-M   'P 1'
#
loop_
_entity.id
_entity.type
_entity.pdbx_description
1 polymer ?
#
loop_
_entity_poly.entity_id
_entity_poly.type
_entity_poly.pdbx_seq_one_letter_code
_entity_poly.pdbx_strand_id
1 'polypeptide(L)'
;MSLRKPLEATPGAFGGLDTDSPSCRPLDTVTVHVQGRARGDERCTVRVCDPDQQPYFEQELELRDNQGSLQFLAAGPLGNHYIYVTFPGESYHSRYLNFHLDCETAVESGDSDFDPLYPFTRDRMLLGRREYETPRGRFVGYISADTLHLDGIWLRDWIYGLPAYKYWELDMQCGLDRFIEAQHENGMIPDGIERNGGTWRAWVESDVEYIMTLGVWQTWKVTGDDAWMAGALPALERALAYVQRDERVWDPGHQLVKRQHSCDTWDFDIDSAGDLGGGRHVIANCDQSGYYVAFRAMGEMYAHLGRTDEAEAWTRKAEAYRQRAVELLWDGTKFLHHVHLDEIDHDGFDETGQLTMGNTWAMTRGLASPEQARSIIDEYRRRHAETGDAYPWWSLQPGYPDELGYWSAPFLKQGAYANGGLMPWVGGELCRAALLNGREDYGVELLRQWAEHLRRTGGAHVWYWPDGEPGFRTTNEVPYAGWGMGEWTAALVEGLAGITDSGGQMRTVQVNPRWAAAGVAEVRTTVRYAANRAYFAYRLRTDRRAATLRLDFTGSGEQARFAVLLPRGWQPTRVSLDERPVEFKAVSVDASVYVAFGSGIAGAQAVIIECETD
;
A
#
# COMPACT_ATOMS: atom_id res chain seq x y z
N MET A 1 -2.56 -25.20 -7.55
CA MET A 1 -2.77 -26.11 -6.42
C MET A 1 -4.24 -26.04 -6.05
N SER A 2 -4.99 -27.13 -6.16
CA SER A 2 -6.43 -27.16 -5.85
C SER A 2 -6.60 -26.73 -4.39
N LEU A 3 -7.34 -25.65 -4.18
CA LEU A 3 -7.84 -25.27 -2.86
C LEU A 3 -8.58 -26.49 -2.30
N ARG A 4 -8.02 -27.14 -1.28
CA ARG A 4 -8.74 -28.17 -0.55
C ARG A 4 -9.99 -27.48 -0.01
N LYS A 5 -11.16 -28.01 -0.39
CA LYS A 5 -12.42 -27.62 0.26
C LYS A 5 -12.20 -27.67 1.76
N PRO A 6 -12.75 -26.70 2.53
CA PRO A 6 -12.78 -26.80 3.98
C PRO A 6 -13.31 -28.18 4.34
N LEU A 7 -12.68 -28.83 5.30
CA LEU A 7 -13.24 -30.05 5.90
C LEU A 7 -14.60 -29.63 6.45
N GLU A 8 -15.67 -30.11 5.81
CA GLU A 8 -17.02 -29.93 6.34
C GLU A 8 -16.99 -30.44 7.78
N ALA A 9 -17.34 -29.58 8.72
CA ALA A 9 -17.52 -29.97 10.10
C ALA A 9 -18.50 -31.16 10.08
N THR A 10 -18.05 -32.31 10.54
CA THR A 10 -18.90 -33.50 10.60
C THR A 10 -19.89 -33.25 11.75
N PRO A 11 -21.16 -32.94 11.47
CA PRO A 11 -22.12 -32.79 12.54
C PRO A 11 -22.27 -34.15 13.24
N GLY A 12 -22.04 -34.23 14.52
CA GLY A 12 -22.59 -35.28 15.33
C GLY A 12 -21.71 -36.38 15.87
N ALA A 13 -20.37 -36.22 15.95
CA ALA A 13 -19.53 -37.24 16.59
C ALA A 13 -19.63 -37.26 18.14
N PHE A 14 -20.00 -36.13 18.76
CA PHE A 14 -20.17 -36.01 20.21
C PHE A 14 -21.42 -35.18 20.49
N GLY A 15 -22.58 -35.88 20.70
CA GLY A 15 -23.86 -35.23 20.89
C GLY A 15 -23.82 -34.10 21.93
N GLY A 16 -24.32 -32.91 21.54
CA GLY A 16 -24.55 -31.78 22.42
C GLY A 16 -23.51 -30.66 22.43
N LEU A 17 -22.67 -30.56 21.39
CA LEU A 17 -21.86 -29.39 21.12
C LEU A 17 -22.03 -29.01 19.64
N ASP A 18 -22.45 -27.78 19.36
CA ASP A 18 -22.70 -27.29 18.01
C ASP A 18 -22.33 -25.81 17.89
N THR A 19 -22.13 -25.31 16.66
CA THR A 19 -21.94 -23.91 16.35
C THR A 19 -22.66 -23.50 15.08
N ASP A 20 -23.20 -22.28 15.09
CA ASP A 20 -23.87 -21.68 13.93
C ASP A 20 -22.88 -21.29 12.83
N SER A 21 -21.57 -21.24 13.16
CA SER A 21 -20.54 -20.65 12.30
C SER A 21 -19.35 -21.60 12.12
N PRO A 22 -19.47 -22.65 11.30
CA PRO A 22 -18.34 -23.57 11.03
C PRO A 22 -17.20 -22.91 10.24
N SER A 23 -17.48 -21.77 9.60
CA SER A 23 -16.50 -20.89 8.92
C SER A 23 -16.88 -19.45 9.18
N CYS A 24 -15.92 -18.63 9.55
CA CYS A 24 -16.15 -17.22 9.89
C CYS A 24 -14.95 -16.34 9.50
N ARG A 25 -15.19 -15.05 9.51
CA ARG A 25 -14.16 -14.03 9.31
C ARG A 25 -13.74 -13.44 10.67
N PRO A 26 -12.55 -12.81 10.76
CA PRO A 26 -12.12 -12.08 11.95
C PRO A 26 -13.20 -11.13 12.46
N LEU A 27 -13.46 -11.13 13.78
CA LEU A 27 -14.50 -10.34 14.44
C LEU A 27 -15.94 -10.72 14.10
N ASP A 28 -16.20 -11.84 13.43
CA ASP A 28 -17.56 -12.40 13.38
C ASP A 28 -17.93 -12.94 14.76
N THR A 29 -19.21 -12.83 15.09
CA THR A 29 -19.77 -13.43 16.30
C THR A 29 -19.99 -14.91 16.04
N VAL A 30 -19.34 -15.75 16.83
CA VAL A 30 -19.55 -17.21 16.83
C VAL A 30 -20.46 -17.56 18.01
N THR A 31 -21.56 -18.25 17.73
CA THR A 31 -22.46 -18.78 18.75
C THR A 31 -22.17 -20.25 18.96
N VAL A 32 -21.98 -20.64 20.21
CA VAL A 32 -21.78 -22.03 20.63
C VAL A 32 -22.94 -22.50 21.44
N HIS A 33 -23.50 -23.66 21.08
CA HIS A 33 -24.57 -24.33 21.78
C HIS A 33 -24.01 -25.56 22.48
N VAL A 34 -24.28 -25.65 23.79
CA VAL A 34 -23.84 -26.76 24.64
C VAL A 34 -25.02 -27.45 25.28
N GLN A 35 -25.08 -28.77 25.15
CA GLN A 35 -26.02 -29.61 25.89
C GLN A 35 -25.24 -30.36 26.99
N GLY A 36 -25.73 -30.38 28.21
CA GLY A 36 -25.14 -31.10 29.33
C GLY A 36 -25.10 -32.61 29.09
N ARG A 37 -24.21 -33.30 29.79
CA ARG A 37 -23.99 -34.78 29.68
C ARG A 37 -25.15 -35.59 30.23
N ALA A 38 -25.73 -35.10 31.33
CA ALA A 38 -26.83 -35.73 32.04
C ALA A 38 -27.77 -34.69 32.68
N ARG A 39 -28.95 -35.12 33.11
CA ARG A 39 -29.82 -34.24 33.90
C ARG A 39 -29.14 -33.87 35.21
N GLY A 40 -28.89 -32.56 35.41
CA GLY A 40 -28.25 -32.02 36.61
C GLY A 40 -26.89 -31.35 36.37
N ASP A 41 -26.36 -31.36 35.15
CA ASP A 41 -25.25 -30.44 34.81
C ASP A 41 -25.81 -28.99 34.77
N GLU A 42 -25.30 -28.14 35.68
CA GLU A 42 -25.75 -26.74 35.83
C GLU A 42 -24.79 -25.75 35.17
N ARG A 43 -23.56 -26.17 34.89
CA ARG A 43 -22.52 -25.32 34.30
C ARG A 43 -21.45 -26.11 33.60
N CYS A 44 -20.73 -25.45 32.69
CA CYS A 44 -19.51 -25.94 32.07
C CYS A 44 -18.57 -24.76 31.76
N THR A 45 -17.32 -25.05 31.49
CA THR A 45 -16.34 -24.06 31.00
C THR A 45 -16.18 -24.26 29.49
N VAL A 46 -16.35 -23.19 28.74
CA VAL A 46 -16.09 -23.14 27.29
C VAL A 46 -14.79 -22.38 27.08
N ARG A 47 -13.82 -23.04 26.43
CA ARG A 47 -12.52 -22.46 26.07
C ARG A 47 -12.35 -22.51 24.57
N VAL A 48 -11.86 -21.40 23.97
CA VAL A 48 -11.54 -21.33 22.54
C VAL A 48 -10.04 -21.12 22.37
N CYS A 49 -9.43 -21.98 21.55
CA CYS A 49 -8.03 -21.94 21.23
C CYS A 49 -7.82 -21.69 19.74
N ASP A 50 -6.74 -21.02 19.43
CA ASP A 50 -6.26 -20.79 18.07
C ASP A 50 -5.64 -22.06 17.42
N PRO A 51 -5.18 -22.03 16.16
CA PRO A 51 -4.52 -23.17 15.50
C PRO A 51 -3.29 -23.71 16.25
N ASP A 52 -2.59 -22.84 17.01
CA ASP A 52 -1.41 -23.20 17.80
C ASP A 52 -1.76 -23.62 19.24
N GLN A 53 -3.05 -23.86 19.50
CA GLN A 53 -3.60 -24.28 20.81
C GLN A 53 -3.46 -23.21 21.91
N GLN A 54 -3.26 -21.93 21.54
CA GLN A 54 -3.23 -20.86 22.52
C GLN A 54 -4.66 -20.40 22.84
N PRO A 55 -5.09 -20.37 24.11
CA PRO A 55 -6.44 -19.92 24.47
C PRO A 55 -6.54 -18.40 24.33
N TYR A 56 -7.60 -17.94 23.68
CA TYR A 56 -7.90 -16.50 23.57
C TYR A 56 -9.30 -16.13 24.10
N PHE A 57 -10.13 -17.13 24.44
CA PHE A 57 -11.41 -16.93 25.09
C PHE A 57 -11.66 -18.06 26.07
N GLU A 58 -12.16 -17.72 27.25
CA GLU A 58 -12.60 -18.69 28.25
C GLU A 58 -13.74 -18.09 29.09
N GLN A 59 -14.84 -18.82 29.23
CA GLN A 59 -16.00 -18.39 30.01
C GLN A 59 -16.75 -19.58 30.61
N GLU A 60 -17.22 -19.42 31.86
CA GLU A 60 -18.24 -20.32 32.44
C GLU A 60 -19.60 -20.09 31.77
N LEU A 61 -20.26 -21.17 31.41
CA LEU A 61 -21.60 -21.19 30.84
C LEU A 61 -22.56 -21.91 31.80
N GLU A 62 -23.60 -21.19 32.25
CA GLU A 62 -24.70 -21.80 32.99
C GLU A 62 -25.62 -22.56 32.03
N LEU A 63 -26.05 -23.77 32.44
CA LEU A 63 -26.97 -24.60 31.69
C LEU A 63 -28.35 -24.56 32.36
N ARG A 64 -29.37 -24.18 31.60
CA ARG A 64 -30.78 -24.20 32.01
C ARG A 64 -31.49 -25.31 31.24
N ASP A 65 -32.23 -26.14 31.96
CA ASP A 65 -32.84 -27.32 31.35
C ASP A 65 -31.83 -28.18 30.54
N ASN A 66 -30.62 -28.28 31.07
CA ASN A 66 -29.50 -29.02 30.47
C ASN A 66 -29.00 -28.45 29.13
N GLN A 67 -29.24 -27.16 28.81
CA GLN A 67 -28.81 -26.49 27.61
C GLN A 67 -28.29 -25.07 27.92
N GLY A 68 -27.32 -24.62 27.13
CA GLY A 68 -26.82 -23.25 27.19
C GLY A 68 -26.21 -22.81 25.88
N SER A 69 -26.09 -21.49 25.71
CA SER A 69 -25.36 -20.90 24.58
C SER A 69 -24.56 -19.69 25.02
N LEU A 70 -23.46 -19.47 24.38
CA LEU A 70 -22.66 -18.28 24.54
C LEU A 70 -22.12 -17.77 23.20
N GLN A 71 -21.66 -16.52 23.20
CA GLN A 71 -21.11 -15.86 22.02
C GLN A 71 -19.73 -15.30 22.30
N PHE A 72 -18.87 -15.37 21.30
CA PHE A 72 -17.54 -14.73 21.32
C PHE A 72 -17.20 -14.20 19.92
N LEU A 73 -16.19 -13.33 19.83
CA LEU A 73 -15.67 -12.87 18.54
C LEU A 73 -14.56 -13.80 18.07
N ALA A 74 -14.64 -14.23 16.81
CA ALA A 74 -13.58 -14.99 16.15
C ALA A 74 -12.33 -14.14 15.99
N ALA A 75 -11.17 -14.63 16.46
CA ALA A 75 -9.96 -13.83 16.55
C ALA A 75 -8.68 -14.68 16.52
N GLY A 76 -7.53 -14.04 16.33
CA GLY A 76 -6.22 -14.69 16.34
C GLY A 76 -5.79 -15.20 14.96
N PRO A 77 -4.76 -16.05 14.85
CA PRO A 77 -4.20 -16.52 13.57
C PRO A 77 -5.22 -17.25 12.69
N LEU A 78 -5.10 -17.10 11.36
CA LEU A 78 -6.00 -17.78 10.41
C LEU A 78 -5.78 -19.30 10.43
N GLY A 79 -6.87 -20.06 10.36
CA GLY A 79 -6.85 -21.52 10.32
C GLY A 79 -7.97 -22.17 11.13
N ASN A 80 -7.77 -23.41 11.54
CA ASN A 80 -8.75 -24.15 12.34
C ASN A 80 -8.59 -23.79 13.82
N HIS A 81 -9.67 -23.29 14.41
CA HIS A 81 -9.80 -22.99 15.83
C HIS A 81 -10.59 -24.09 16.53
N TYR A 82 -10.34 -24.25 17.83
CA TYR A 82 -10.91 -25.33 18.61
C TYR A 82 -11.73 -24.77 19.77
N ILE A 83 -12.95 -25.26 19.91
CA ILE A 83 -13.85 -24.97 21.02
C ILE A 83 -13.83 -26.19 21.93
N TYR A 84 -13.38 -26.02 23.16
CA TYR A 84 -13.33 -27.06 24.16
C TYR A 84 -14.38 -26.82 25.23
N VAL A 85 -15.06 -27.89 25.66
CA VAL A 85 -16.03 -27.85 26.76
C VAL A 85 -15.58 -28.81 27.86
N THR A 86 -15.52 -28.31 29.09
CA THR A 86 -15.12 -29.04 30.28
C THR A 86 -16.22 -28.91 31.35
N PHE A 87 -16.70 -30.01 31.88
CA PHE A 87 -17.66 -30.02 32.95
C PHE A 87 -16.98 -30.13 34.32
N PRO A 88 -17.64 -29.70 35.42
CA PRO A 88 -17.09 -29.81 36.75
C PRO A 88 -16.64 -31.24 37.11
N GLY A 89 -15.48 -31.36 37.71
CA GLY A 89 -14.88 -32.65 38.09
C GLY A 89 -14.13 -33.38 36.99
N GLU A 90 -14.06 -32.84 35.77
CA GLU A 90 -13.23 -33.41 34.70
C GLU A 90 -11.82 -32.79 34.75
N SER A 91 -10.81 -33.63 34.47
CA SER A 91 -9.42 -33.22 34.37
C SER A 91 -8.97 -32.94 32.91
N TYR A 92 -9.86 -33.17 31.95
CA TYR A 92 -9.62 -32.96 30.51
C TYR A 92 -10.90 -32.50 29.83
N HIS A 93 -10.77 -31.99 28.61
CA HIS A 93 -11.90 -31.55 27.81
C HIS A 93 -12.76 -32.74 27.38
N SER A 94 -14.02 -32.74 27.77
CA SER A 94 -14.94 -33.84 27.46
C SER A 94 -15.50 -33.75 26.04
N ARG A 95 -15.49 -32.57 25.45
CA ARG A 95 -15.99 -32.33 24.10
C ARG A 95 -15.18 -31.25 23.41
N TYR A 96 -15.04 -31.35 22.09
CA TYR A 96 -14.49 -30.31 21.27
C TYR A 96 -15.20 -30.21 19.92
N LEU A 97 -15.14 -29.02 19.34
CA LEU A 97 -15.63 -28.68 18.02
C LEU A 97 -14.57 -27.76 17.38
N ASN A 98 -14.46 -27.73 16.06
CA ASN A 98 -13.61 -26.79 15.35
C ASN A 98 -14.43 -25.93 14.40
N PHE A 99 -13.98 -24.70 14.21
CA PHE A 99 -14.42 -23.81 13.16
C PHE A 99 -13.21 -23.28 12.39
N HIS A 100 -13.44 -22.79 11.18
CA HIS A 100 -12.37 -22.28 10.32
C HIS A 100 -12.42 -20.74 10.27
N LEU A 101 -11.33 -20.08 10.63
CA LEU A 101 -11.15 -18.64 10.52
C LEU A 101 -10.34 -18.33 9.27
N ASP A 102 -10.92 -17.57 8.31
CA ASP A 102 -10.25 -17.10 7.12
C ASP A 102 -10.79 -15.73 6.69
N CYS A 103 -10.01 -15.02 5.89
CA CYS A 103 -10.41 -13.72 5.38
C CYS A 103 -9.70 -13.37 4.06
N GLU A 104 -10.25 -12.39 3.37
CA GLU A 104 -9.60 -11.64 2.30
C GLU A 104 -9.53 -10.16 2.69
N THR A 105 -8.73 -9.39 1.97
CA THR A 105 -8.75 -7.93 2.11
C THR A 105 -10.10 -7.39 1.70
N ALA A 106 -10.73 -6.61 2.57
CA ALA A 106 -12.06 -6.04 2.36
C ALA A 106 -12.23 -4.74 3.16
N VAL A 107 -13.00 -3.83 2.60
CA VAL A 107 -13.50 -2.62 3.24
C VAL A 107 -15.02 -2.66 3.15
N GLU A 108 -15.70 -2.60 4.29
CA GLU A 108 -17.14 -2.68 4.41
C GLU A 108 -17.63 -1.48 5.24
N SER A 109 -17.78 -0.34 4.58
CA SER A 109 -18.18 0.94 5.19
C SER A 109 -19.67 1.25 5.02
N GLY A 110 -20.36 0.47 4.18
CA GLY A 110 -21.73 0.76 3.73
C GLY A 110 -21.80 1.94 2.76
N ASP A 111 -20.67 2.52 2.36
CA ASP A 111 -20.60 3.62 1.40
C ASP A 111 -20.33 3.06 0.00
N SER A 112 -21.21 3.39 -0.95
CA SER A 112 -21.15 2.91 -2.33
C SER A 112 -19.96 3.44 -3.13
N ASP A 113 -19.25 4.44 -2.63
CA ASP A 113 -18.04 4.95 -3.26
C ASP A 113 -16.81 4.14 -2.83
N PHE A 114 -16.74 3.70 -1.56
CA PHE A 114 -15.53 3.05 -1.03
C PHE A 114 -15.54 1.53 -1.13
N ASP A 115 -16.66 0.89 -0.82
CA ASP A 115 -16.75 -0.58 -0.72
C ASP A 115 -16.39 -1.29 -2.04
N PRO A 116 -16.76 -0.77 -3.23
CA PRO A 116 -16.42 -1.40 -4.50
C PRO A 116 -14.97 -1.19 -4.96
N LEU A 117 -14.22 -0.22 -4.41
CA LEU A 117 -12.91 0.18 -4.96
C LEU A 117 -11.89 -0.95 -4.98
N TYR A 118 -11.74 -1.65 -3.84
CA TYR A 118 -10.78 -2.74 -3.74
C TYR A 118 -11.11 -3.93 -4.66
N PRO A 119 -12.31 -4.54 -4.59
CA PRO A 119 -12.63 -5.67 -5.46
C PRO A 119 -12.61 -5.29 -6.94
N PHE A 120 -13.04 -4.08 -7.31
CA PHE A 120 -12.98 -3.60 -8.67
C PHE A 120 -11.52 -3.52 -9.18
N THR A 121 -10.63 -2.89 -8.40
CA THR A 121 -9.21 -2.77 -8.74
C THR A 121 -8.56 -4.14 -8.89
N ARG A 122 -8.79 -5.05 -7.94
CA ARG A 122 -8.28 -6.42 -8.00
C ARG A 122 -8.69 -7.12 -9.30
N ASP A 123 -9.98 -7.12 -9.60
CA ASP A 123 -10.54 -7.82 -10.75
C ASP A 123 -10.02 -7.25 -12.07
N ARG A 124 -9.80 -5.94 -12.14
CA ARG A 124 -9.19 -5.29 -13.30
C ARG A 124 -7.71 -5.58 -13.44
N MET A 125 -6.94 -5.47 -12.37
CA MET A 125 -5.50 -5.75 -12.41
C MET A 125 -5.20 -7.22 -12.73
N LEU A 126 -6.04 -8.16 -12.30
CA LEU A 126 -5.92 -9.58 -12.64
C LEU A 126 -6.00 -9.85 -14.14
N LEU A 127 -6.63 -8.98 -14.94
CA LEU A 127 -6.60 -9.07 -16.41
C LEU A 127 -5.19 -8.89 -16.97
N GLY A 128 -4.36 -8.12 -16.29
CA GLY A 128 -2.96 -7.88 -16.65
C GLY A 128 -1.97 -8.93 -16.13
N ARG A 129 -2.42 -9.85 -15.25
CA ARG A 129 -1.55 -10.89 -14.70
C ARG A 129 -1.09 -11.86 -15.78
N ARG A 130 0.21 -12.10 -15.83
CA ARG A 130 0.85 -13.04 -16.74
C ARG A 130 1.68 -14.07 -15.99
N GLU A 131 1.67 -15.28 -16.48
CA GLU A 131 2.50 -16.38 -16.00
C GLU A 131 3.15 -17.06 -17.19
N TYR A 132 4.47 -17.08 -17.23
CA TYR A 132 5.27 -17.63 -18.30
C TYR A 132 6.25 -18.66 -17.80
N GLU A 133 6.53 -19.67 -18.62
CA GLU A 133 7.73 -20.48 -18.51
C GLU A 133 8.81 -19.89 -19.42
N THR A 134 9.86 -19.34 -18.81
CA THR A 134 11.01 -18.79 -19.53
C THR A 134 12.19 -19.76 -19.47
N PRO A 135 13.24 -19.61 -20.29
CA PRO A 135 14.46 -20.41 -20.18
C PRO A 135 15.14 -20.32 -18.79
N ARG A 136 14.85 -19.25 -18.01
CA ARG A 136 15.35 -19.08 -16.64
C ARG A 136 14.39 -19.61 -15.57
N GLY A 137 13.25 -20.18 -15.97
CA GLY A 137 12.22 -20.70 -15.09
C GLY A 137 10.92 -19.90 -15.12
N ARG A 138 10.03 -20.23 -14.20
CA ARG A 138 8.70 -19.58 -14.08
C ARG A 138 8.84 -18.10 -13.77
N PHE A 139 7.99 -17.30 -14.40
CA PHE A 139 7.86 -15.86 -14.22
C PHE A 139 6.40 -15.51 -13.99
N VAL A 140 6.12 -14.78 -12.92
CA VAL A 140 4.81 -14.17 -12.66
C VAL A 140 4.99 -12.67 -12.57
N GLY A 141 4.16 -11.90 -13.27
CA GLY A 141 4.17 -10.44 -13.26
C GLY A 141 2.91 -9.86 -13.86
N TYR A 142 2.86 -8.56 -13.94
CA TYR A 142 1.72 -7.82 -14.47
C TYR A 142 2.18 -6.96 -15.64
N ILE A 143 1.46 -7.03 -16.77
CA ILE A 143 1.72 -6.15 -17.91
C ILE A 143 1.25 -4.72 -17.63
N SER A 144 1.84 -3.76 -18.35
CA SER A 144 1.24 -2.44 -18.49
C SER A 144 -0.10 -2.52 -19.23
N ALA A 145 -0.86 -1.43 -19.24
CA ALA A 145 -2.13 -1.34 -19.96
C ALA A 145 -2.00 -1.47 -21.48
N ASP A 146 -0.80 -1.32 -22.02
CA ASP A 146 -0.57 -1.36 -23.46
C ASP A 146 -0.58 -2.79 -23.96
N THR A 147 -1.58 -3.11 -24.78
CA THR A 147 -1.74 -4.43 -25.41
C THR A 147 -0.70 -4.74 -26.47
N LEU A 148 0.08 -3.76 -26.92
CA LEU A 148 1.13 -3.97 -27.92
C LEU A 148 2.36 -4.70 -27.36
N HIS A 149 2.54 -4.70 -26.05
CA HIS A 149 3.65 -5.37 -25.35
C HIS A 149 3.20 -6.60 -24.59
N LEU A 150 2.29 -7.38 -25.15
CA LEU A 150 1.69 -8.55 -24.51
C LEU A 150 2.68 -9.64 -24.08
N ASP A 151 3.86 -9.67 -24.67
CA ASP A 151 4.88 -10.71 -24.43
C ASP A 151 6.00 -10.28 -23.50
N GLY A 152 5.95 -9.05 -22.98
CA GLY A 152 6.97 -8.52 -22.09
C GLY A 152 6.42 -7.88 -20.81
N ILE A 153 7.17 -7.99 -19.74
CA ILE A 153 6.88 -7.35 -18.45
C ILE A 153 7.90 -6.25 -18.22
N TRP A 154 7.43 -5.02 -18.11
CA TRP A 154 8.23 -3.88 -17.66
C TRP A 154 8.34 -3.93 -16.13
N LEU A 155 9.54 -3.82 -15.60
CA LEU A 155 9.78 -3.83 -14.15
C LEU A 155 9.07 -2.65 -13.48
N ARG A 156 9.11 -1.47 -14.09
CA ARG A 156 8.49 -0.24 -13.59
C ARG A 156 6.99 -0.42 -13.41
N ASP A 157 6.29 -0.76 -14.49
CA ASP A 157 4.82 -0.92 -14.49
C ASP A 157 4.37 -2.00 -13.50
N TRP A 158 5.12 -3.08 -13.43
CA TRP A 158 4.83 -4.16 -12.50
C TRP A 158 4.98 -3.71 -11.04
N ILE A 159 6.12 -3.11 -10.68
CA ILE A 159 6.39 -2.73 -9.29
C ILE A 159 5.51 -1.57 -8.82
N TYR A 160 5.13 -0.65 -9.70
CA TYR A 160 4.16 0.40 -9.33
C TYR A 160 2.74 -0.14 -9.08
N GLY A 161 2.41 -1.33 -9.56
CA GLY A 161 1.17 -2.02 -9.20
C GLY A 161 1.21 -2.74 -7.84
N LEU A 162 2.42 -2.94 -7.28
CA LEU A 162 2.64 -3.72 -6.05
C LEU A 162 1.87 -3.19 -4.82
N PRO A 163 1.64 -1.89 -4.64
CA PRO A 163 0.79 -1.40 -3.55
C PRO A 163 -0.60 -2.02 -3.50
N ALA A 164 -1.10 -2.54 -4.62
CA ALA A 164 -2.37 -3.24 -4.70
C ALA A 164 -2.22 -4.76 -4.73
N TYR A 165 -1.48 -5.33 -5.68
CA TYR A 165 -1.48 -6.78 -5.87
C TYR A 165 -0.81 -7.56 -4.74
N LYS A 166 -0.05 -6.93 -3.85
CA LYS A 166 0.46 -7.55 -2.60
C LYS A 166 -0.66 -8.19 -1.74
N TYR A 167 -1.90 -7.75 -1.90
CA TYR A 167 -3.04 -8.28 -1.15
C TYR A 167 -3.65 -9.55 -1.75
N TRP A 168 -3.40 -9.87 -3.04
CA TRP A 168 -3.95 -11.05 -3.70
C TRP A 168 -2.95 -11.92 -4.46
N GLU A 169 -1.74 -11.42 -4.77
CA GLU A 169 -0.73 -12.22 -5.45
C GLU A 169 -0.08 -13.22 -4.48
N LEU A 170 0.01 -14.46 -4.94
CA LEU A 170 0.56 -15.56 -4.16
C LEU A 170 2.08 -15.72 -4.36
N ASP A 171 2.56 -15.41 -5.56
CA ASP A 171 3.96 -15.57 -5.94
C ASP A 171 4.53 -14.23 -6.38
N MET A 172 5.14 -13.53 -5.43
CA MET A 172 5.74 -12.21 -5.65
C MET A 172 7.25 -12.29 -5.92
N GLN A 173 7.88 -13.44 -5.70
CA GLN A 173 9.34 -13.60 -5.73
C GLN A 173 9.85 -14.02 -7.11
N CYS A 174 9.19 -14.99 -7.75
CA CYS A 174 9.75 -15.65 -8.94
C CYS A 174 10.04 -14.67 -10.10
N GLY A 175 9.24 -13.63 -10.27
CA GLY A 175 9.49 -12.61 -11.28
C GLY A 175 10.73 -11.75 -10.96
N LEU A 176 10.89 -11.34 -9.69
CA LEU A 176 12.06 -10.59 -9.23
C LEU A 176 13.35 -11.42 -9.36
N ASP A 177 13.28 -12.74 -9.09
CA ASP A 177 14.40 -13.64 -9.30
C ASP A 177 14.87 -13.62 -10.75
N ARG A 178 13.96 -13.57 -11.72
CA ARG A 178 14.33 -13.50 -13.15
C ARG A 178 15.02 -12.19 -13.50
N PHE A 179 14.64 -11.07 -12.89
CA PHE A 179 15.35 -9.80 -13.04
C PHE A 179 16.75 -9.82 -12.39
N ILE A 180 16.89 -10.43 -11.21
CA ILE A 180 18.19 -10.62 -10.56
C ILE A 180 19.11 -11.50 -11.41
N GLU A 181 18.61 -12.61 -11.94
CA GLU A 181 19.37 -13.51 -12.82
C GLU A 181 19.74 -12.89 -14.17
N ALA A 182 18.96 -11.88 -14.60
CA ALA A 182 19.20 -11.13 -15.82
C ALA A 182 20.08 -9.89 -15.62
N GLN A 183 20.49 -9.61 -14.37
CA GLN A 183 21.36 -8.47 -14.06
C GLN A 183 22.65 -8.54 -14.85
N HIS A 184 23.07 -7.43 -15.46
CA HIS A 184 24.32 -7.32 -16.19
C HIS A 184 25.54 -7.36 -15.24
N GLU A 185 26.68 -7.75 -15.77
CA GLU A 185 27.94 -7.85 -14.99
C GLU A 185 28.36 -6.54 -14.32
N ASN A 186 28.06 -5.39 -14.95
CA ASN A 186 28.31 -4.07 -14.37
C ASN A 186 27.34 -3.67 -13.24
N GLY A 187 26.27 -4.44 -13.02
CA GLY A 187 25.26 -4.21 -12.01
C GLY A 187 23.94 -3.65 -12.53
N MET A 188 23.84 -3.27 -13.79
CA MET A 188 22.62 -2.74 -14.41
C MET A 188 21.50 -3.78 -14.42
N ILE A 189 20.28 -3.36 -14.08
CA ILE A 189 19.06 -4.18 -14.15
C ILE A 189 18.38 -3.92 -15.50
N PRO A 190 17.83 -4.92 -16.21
CA PRO A 190 17.04 -4.69 -17.41
C PRO A 190 15.71 -4.00 -17.09
N ASP A 191 15.17 -3.20 -18.02
CA ASP A 191 13.84 -2.60 -17.88
C ASP A 191 12.74 -3.62 -17.96
N GLY A 192 12.94 -4.67 -18.74
CA GLY A 192 11.91 -5.67 -18.93
C GLY A 192 12.43 -7.02 -19.34
N ILE A 193 11.55 -8.01 -19.23
CA ILE A 193 11.77 -9.41 -19.61
C ILE A 193 10.63 -9.86 -20.51
N GLU A 194 10.98 -10.38 -21.70
CA GLU A 194 10.05 -10.99 -22.63
C GLU A 194 9.69 -12.43 -22.23
N ARG A 195 8.57 -12.92 -22.75
CA ARG A 195 8.11 -14.30 -22.57
C ARG A 195 9.17 -15.35 -22.95
N ASN A 196 9.97 -15.09 -23.97
CA ASN A 196 11.05 -15.96 -24.41
C ASN A 196 12.31 -15.90 -23.53
N GLY A 197 12.32 -15.02 -22.50
CA GLY A 197 13.43 -14.77 -21.59
C GLY A 197 14.44 -13.73 -22.12
N GLY A 198 14.18 -13.11 -23.26
CA GLY A 198 14.91 -11.94 -23.75
C GLY A 198 14.77 -10.77 -22.80
N THR A 199 15.76 -9.90 -22.76
CA THR A 199 15.76 -8.70 -21.92
C THR A 199 16.06 -7.46 -22.76
N TRP A 200 15.54 -6.32 -22.32
CA TRP A 200 15.86 -5.03 -22.91
C TRP A 200 16.17 -3.99 -21.85
N ARG A 201 16.88 -2.95 -22.24
CA ARG A 201 17.16 -1.77 -21.43
C ARG A 201 17.04 -0.53 -22.31
N ALA A 202 16.21 0.43 -21.89
CA ALA A 202 16.31 1.80 -22.38
C ALA A 202 17.46 2.49 -21.63
N TRP A 203 18.50 2.84 -22.34
CA TRP A 203 19.77 3.28 -21.75
C TRP A 203 19.68 4.60 -20.97
N VAL A 204 18.66 5.37 -21.26
CA VAL A 204 18.40 6.67 -20.63
C VAL A 204 17.62 6.57 -19.32
N GLU A 205 17.08 5.39 -19.02
CA GLU A 205 16.31 5.18 -17.80
C GLU A 205 17.20 5.15 -16.56
N SER A 206 16.90 6.02 -15.61
CA SER A 206 17.68 6.21 -14.38
C SER A 206 17.07 5.58 -13.14
N ASP A 207 15.85 5.03 -13.25
CA ASP A 207 15.02 4.65 -12.11
C ASP A 207 14.95 3.13 -11.84
N VAL A 208 15.34 2.29 -12.78
CA VAL A 208 15.14 0.84 -12.74
C VAL A 208 15.81 0.18 -11.52
N GLU A 209 16.97 0.66 -11.13
CA GLU A 209 17.74 0.11 -10.01
C GLU A 209 17.06 0.36 -8.66
N TYR A 210 16.49 1.56 -8.45
CA TYR A 210 15.73 1.80 -7.23
C TYR A 210 14.39 1.05 -7.25
N ILE A 211 13.73 0.94 -8.39
CA ILE A 211 12.47 0.20 -8.54
C ILE A 211 12.68 -1.28 -8.19
N MET A 212 13.78 -1.89 -8.68
CA MET A 212 14.14 -3.25 -8.28
C MET A 212 14.32 -3.40 -6.77
N THR A 213 15.00 -2.43 -6.15
CA THR A 213 15.21 -2.43 -4.69
C THR A 213 13.88 -2.35 -3.93
N LEU A 214 12.95 -1.50 -4.39
CA LEU A 214 11.62 -1.39 -3.80
C LEU A 214 10.79 -2.67 -3.99
N GLY A 215 10.88 -3.29 -5.16
CA GLY A 215 10.23 -4.56 -5.43
C GLY A 215 10.66 -5.66 -4.45
N VAL A 216 11.95 -5.82 -4.24
CA VAL A 216 12.50 -6.80 -3.28
C VAL A 216 12.10 -6.46 -1.84
N TRP A 217 12.28 -5.21 -1.43
CA TRP A 217 11.94 -4.77 -0.07
C TRP A 217 10.46 -4.98 0.28
N GLN A 218 9.54 -4.57 -0.60
CA GLN A 218 8.11 -4.74 -0.35
C GLN A 218 7.69 -6.21 -0.41
N THR A 219 8.24 -7.00 -1.35
CA THR A 219 7.98 -8.43 -1.44
C THR A 219 8.45 -9.15 -0.18
N TRP A 220 9.63 -8.83 0.33
CA TRP A 220 10.11 -9.36 1.61
C TRP A 220 9.17 -8.99 2.77
N LYS A 221 8.72 -7.76 2.87
CA LYS A 221 7.77 -7.35 3.93
C LYS A 221 6.48 -8.16 3.89
N VAL A 222 6.01 -8.50 2.70
CA VAL A 222 4.81 -9.33 2.52
C VAL A 222 5.08 -10.79 2.83
N THR A 223 6.12 -11.39 2.23
CA THR A 223 6.39 -12.83 2.34
C THR A 223 7.07 -13.23 3.64
N GLY A 224 7.91 -12.35 4.19
CA GLY A 224 8.76 -12.60 5.35
C GLY A 224 9.87 -13.61 5.08
N ASP A 225 10.22 -13.85 3.82
CA ASP A 225 11.30 -14.76 3.44
C ASP A 225 12.66 -14.08 3.61
N ASP A 226 13.20 -14.15 4.82
CA ASP A 226 14.50 -13.55 5.18
C ASP A 226 15.66 -14.17 4.39
N ALA A 227 15.57 -15.45 4.05
CA ALA A 227 16.62 -16.13 3.30
C ALA A 227 16.66 -15.65 1.84
N TRP A 228 15.47 -15.51 1.22
CA TRP A 228 15.35 -14.95 -0.12
C TRP A 228 15.82 -13.51 -0.18
N MET A 229 15.37 -12.68 0.75
CA MET A 229 15.78 -11.27 0.84
C MET A 229 17.30 -11.14 1.01
N ALA A 230 17.90 -11.90 1.92
CA ALA A 230 19.35 -11.91 2.13
C ALA A 230 20.11 -12.36 0.87
N GLY A 231 19.56 -13.30 0.11
CA GLY A 231 20.11 -13.74 -1.19
C GLY A 231 20.05 -12.65 -2.28
N ALA A 232 19.05 -11.78 -2.23
CA ALA A 232 18.87 -10.68 -3.19
C ALA A 232 19.81 -9.47 -2.92
N LEU A 233 20.18 -9.21 -1.65
CA LEU A 233 20.96 -8.03 -1.25
C LEU A 233 22.23 -7.78 -2.10
N PRO A 234 23.07 -8.80 -2.42
CA PRO A 234 24.25 -8.56 -3.24
C PRO A 234 23.94 -8.02 -4.65
N ALA A 235 22.79 -8.42 -5.23
CA ALA A 235 22.36 -7.92 -6.52
C ALA A 235 21.91 -6.45 -6.42
N LEU A 236 21.18 -6.11 -5.37
CA LEU A 236 20.74 -4.74 -5.10
C LEU A 236 21.93 -3.80 -4.84
N GLU A 237 22.92 -4.26 -4.08
CA GLU A 237 24.16 -3.49 -3.88
C GLU A 237 24.88 -3.20 -5.19
N ARG A 238 25.01 -4.21 -6.07
CA ARG A 238 25.63 -4.00 -7.40
C ARG A 238 24.81 -3.04 -8.25
N ALA A 239 23.49 -3.11 -8.20
CA ALA A 239 22.59 -2.21 -8.93
C ALA A 239 22.74 -0.76 -8.47
N LEU A 240 22.67 -0.50 -7.18
CA LEU A 240 22.83 0.84 -6.61
C LEU A 240 24.27 1.38 -6.74
N ALA A 241 25.28 0.50 -6.79
CA ALA A 241 26.65 0.88 -7.06
C ALA A 241 26.90 1.15 -8.55
N TYR A 242 26.18 0.47 -9.46
CA TYR A 242 26.23 0.77 -10.90
C TYR A 242 25.83 2.21 -11.16
N VAL A 243 24.70 2.66 -10.62
CA VAL A 243 24.21 4.04 -10.80
C VAL A 243 25.27 5.08 -10.43
N GLN A 244 26.00 4.88 -9.32
CA GLN A 244 27.01 5.83 -8.85
C GLN A 244 28.32 5.82 -9.65
N ARG A 245 28.53 4.83 -10.51
CA ARG A 245 29.71 4.69 -11.35
C ARG A 245 29.48 5.04 -12.81
N ASP A 246 28.22 5.07 -13.23
CA ASP A 246 27.86 5.38 -14.61
C ASP A 246 27.71 6.89 -14.80
N GLU A 247 28.61 7.48 -15.60
CA GLU A 247 28.65 8.91 -15.86
C GLU A 247 27.38 9.44 -16.57
N ARG A 248 26.57 8.57 -17.16
CA ARG A 248 25.30 8.93 -17.80
C ARG A 248 24.20 9.21 -16.80
N VAL A 249 24.25 8.58 -15.63
CA VAL A 249 23.17 8.62 -14.62
C VAL A 249 23.62 9.19 -13.27
N TRP A 250 24.89 9.53 -13.11
CA TRP A 250 25.41 10.12 -11.86
C TRP A 250 26.05 11.46 -12.10
N ASP A 251 25.68 12.45 -11.30
CA ASP A 251 26.37 13.72 -11.23
C ASP A 251 27.30 13.77 -10.01
N PRO A 252 28.64 13.76 -10.21
CA PRO A 252 29.59 13.79 -9.10
C PRO A 252 29.64 15.15 -8.38
N GLY A 253 29.22 16.24 -9.04
CA GLY A 253 29.20 17.57 -8.46
C GLY A 253 28.18 17.72 -7.37
N HIS A 254 26.94 17.32 -7.63
CA HIS A 254 25.82 17.33 -6.67
C HIS A 254 25.73 16.02 -5.87
N GLN A 255 26.40 14.94 -6.30
CA GLN A 255 26.27 13.58 -5.76
C GLN A 255 24.80 13.11 -5.76
N LEU A 256 24.13 13.34 -6.87
CA LEU A 256 22.73 13.00 -7.13
C LEU A 256 22.61 12.26 -8.46
N VAL A 257 21.50 11.55 -8.63
CA VAL A 257 21.18 10.94 -9.92
C VAL A 257 20.76 12.03 -10.89
N LYS A 258 21.31 11.95 -12.09
CA LYS A 258 20.93 12.76 -13.24
C LYS A 258 20.32 11.88 -14.31
N ARG A 259 19.66 12.50 -15.24
CA ARG A 259 19.08 11.83 -16.40
C ARG A 259 19.12 12.70 -17.61
N GLN A 260 19.04 12.06 -18.76
CA GLN A 260 18.80 12.71 -20.01
C GLN A 260 17.30 12.66 -20.35
N HIS A 261 16.67 11.49 -20.17
CA HIS A 261 15.27 11.27 -20.47
C HIS A 261 14.69 10.14 -19.64
N SER A 262 13.40 10.22 -19.35
CA SER A 262 12.56 9.06 -19.00
C SER A 262 11.17 9.25 -19.56
N CYS A 263 10.40 8.17 -19.62
CA CYS A 263 9.00 8.23 -20.03
C CYS A 263 8.11 9.01 -19.05
N ASP A 264 8.61 9.31 -17.86
CA ASP A 264 7.86 9.92 -16.77
C ASP A 264 8.22 11.39 -16.55
N THR A 265 9.27 11.88 -17.19
CA THR A 265 9.63 13.29 -17.20
C THR A 265 10.02 13.72 -18.59
N TRP A 266 9.79 14.99 -18.86
CA TRP A 266 10.08 15.56 -20.15
C TRP A 266 11.41 16.25 -20.10
N ASP A 267 12.30 15.90 -21.01
CA ASP A 267 13.52 16.65 -21.28
C ASP A 267 13.54 17.07 -22.75
N PHE A 268 13.95 18.30 -23.01
CA PHE A 268 13.86 18.90 -24.33
C PHE A 268 14.94 18.52 -25.31
N ASP A 269 16.04 17.96 -24.85
CA ASP A 269 17.24 17.77 -25.66
C ASP A 269 17.44 16.36 -26.16
N ILE A 270 16.36 15.61 -26.31
CA ILE A 270 16.48 14.27 -26.87
C ILE A 270 16.32 14.31 -28.37
N ASP A 271 17.41 14.16 -29.07
CA ASP A 271 17.43 14.11 -30.52
C ASP A 271 16.75 12.87 -31.10
N SER A 272 16.72 11.77 -30.36
CA SER A 272 16.04 10.54 -30.75
C SER A 272 15.98 9.54 -29.62
N ALA A 273 14.94 8.71 -29.60
CA ALA A 273 14.87 7.55 -28.74
C ALA A 273 16.03 6.60 -29.06
N GLY A 274 17.13 6.74 -28.39
CA GLY A 274 18.33 5.90 -28.58
C GLY A 274 19.64 6.63 -28.64
N ASP A 275 19.68 7.94 -28.60
CA ASP A 275 20.95 8.62 -28.48
C ASP A 275 21.45 8.63 -27.03
N LEU A 276 22.41 7.77 -26.80
CA LEU A 276 22.93 7.37 -25.49
C LEU A 276 24.02 8.30 -24.98
N GLY A 277 23.87 9.59 -25.09
CA GLY A 277 24.84 10.49 -24.49
C GLY A 277 25.02 11.83 -25.18
N GLY A 278 24.19 12.15 -26.15
CA GLY A 278 24.24 13.44 -26.87
C GLY A 278 23.37 14.53 -26.26
N GLY A 279 22.37 14.17 -25.43
CA GLY A 279 21.45 15.13 -24.85
C GLY A 279 21.96 15.81 -23.59
N ARG A 280 21.36 16.93 -23.25
CA ARG A 280 21.66 17.67 -22.04
C ARG A 280 21.11 16.96 -20.81
N HIS A 281 21.77 17.13 -19.70
CA HIS A 281 21.43 16.43 -18.47
C HIS A 281 20.73 17.34 -17.47
N VAL A 282 19.84 16.72 -16.71
CA VAL A 282 19.10 17.35 -15.63
C VAL A 282 19.16 16.49 -14.37
N ILE A 283 19.01 17.10 -13.21
CA ILE A 283 18.71 16.43 -11.97
C ILE A 283 17.21 16.56 -11.75
N ALA A 284 16.46 15.49 -12.04
CA ALA A 284 15.00 15.49 -11.97
C ALA A 284 14.50 15.06 -10.59
N ASN A 285 13.42 15.68 -10.11
CA ASN A 285 12.80 15.42 -8.81
C ASN A 285 12.36 13.96 -8.66
N CYS A 286 11.74 13.37 -9.68
CA CYS A 286 11.15 12.02 -9.60
C CYS A 286 12.15 10.93 -9.18
N ASP A 287 13.40 11.01 -9.65
CA ASP A 287 14.43 10.04 -9.32
C ASP A 287 14.89 10.15 -7.87
N GLN A 288 14.97 11.39 -7.34
CA GLN A 288 15.60 11.62 -6.03
C GLN A 288 14.82 10.93 -4.90
N SER A 289 13.48 10.97 -4.95
CA SER A 289 12.65 10.29 -3.96
C SER A 289 12.79 8.76 -4.02
N GLY A 290 12.97 8.21 -5.24
CA GLY A 290 13.17 6.78 -5.47
C GLY A 290 14.47 6.28 -4.87
N TYR A 291 15.59 6.95 -5.13
CA TYR A 291 16.89 6.56 -4.56
C TYR A 291 16.96 6.77 -3.06
N TYR A 292 16.36 7.83 -2.54
CA TYR A 292 16.26 8.04 -1.10
C TYR A 292 15.57 6.85 -0.40
N VAL A 293 14.40 6.45 -0.88
CA VAL A 293 13.66 5.35 -0.27
C VAL A 293 14.36 4.00 -0.49
N ALA A 294 15.03 3.79 -1.62
CA ALA A 294 15.81 2.58 -1.87
C ALA A 294 16.99 2.44 -0.89
N PHE A 295 17.72 3.53 -0.61
CA PHE A 295 18.79 3.50 0.39
C PHE A 295 18.26 3.23 1.80
N ARG A 296 17.09 3.77 2.15
CA ARG A 296 16.42 3.45 3.41
C ARG A 296 16.00 1.99 3.48
N ALA A 297 15.44 1.45 2.39
CA ALA A 297 15.04 0.05 2.29
C ALA A 297 16.22 -0.90 2.49
N MET A 298 17.38 -0.59 1.92
CA MET A 298 18.63 -1.33 2.17
C MET A 298 18.99 -1.29 3.67
N GLY A 299 18.94 -0.12 4.29
CA GLY A 299 19.19 0.01 5.74
C GLY A 299 18.23 -0.83 6.59
N GLU A 300 16.93 -0.84 6.25
CA GLU A 300 15.91 -1.63 6.96
C GLU A 300 16.17 -3.14 6.81
N MET A 301 16.46 -3.63 5.60
CA MET A 301 16.77 -5.05 5.34
C MET A 301 18.03 -5.51 6.10
N TYR A 302 19.09 -4.70 6.10
CA TYR A 302 20.31 -5.02 6.86
C TYR A 302 20.08 -4.99 8.38
N ALA A 303 19.32 -4.02 8.88
CA ALA A 303 18.98 -3.94 10.30
C ALA A 303 18.18 -5.18 10.76
N HIS A 304 17.25 -5.64 9.93
CA HIS A 304 16.47 -6.85 10.20
C HIS A 304 17.36 -8.11 10.32
N LEU A 305 18.39 -8.20 9.48
CA LEU A 305 19.36 -9.31 9.53
C LEU A 305 20.39 -9.17 10.66
N GLY A 306 20.30 -8.14 11.51
CA GLY A 306 21.26 -7.86 12.58
C GLY A 306 22.62 -7.34 12.09
N ARG A 307 22.73 -6.92 10.82
CA ARG A 307 23.94 -6.35 10.21
C ARG A 307 23.97 -4.85 10.47
N THR A 308 24.28 -4.48 11.70
CA THR A 308 24.13 -3.10 12.19
C THR A 308 25.01 -2.10 11.46
N ASP A 309 26.27 -2.44 11.18
CA ASP A 309 27.22 -1.51 10.53
C ASP A 309 26.77 -1.14 9.11
N GLU A 310 26.30 -2.12 8.34
CA GLU A 310 25.76 -1.89 7.00
C GLU A 310 24.45 -1.12 7.06
N ALA A 311 23.57 -1.46 8.00
CA ALA A 311 22.30 -0.75 8.22
C ALA A 311 22.51 0.73 8.49
N GLU A 312 23.45 1.07 9.39
CA GLU A 312 23.83 2.44 9.68
C GLU A 312 24.48 3.14 8.48
N ALA A 313 25.32 2.44 7.72
CA ALA A 313 25.96 3.01 6.53
C ALA A 313 24.92 3.41 5.47
N TRP A 314 23.94 2.54 5.19
CA TRP A 314 22.85 2.82 4.26
C TRP A 314 21.92 3.92 4.77
N THR A 315 21.62 3.96 6.06
CA THR A 315 20.80 5.02 6.67
C THR A 315 21.49 6.38 6.55
N ARG A 316 22.79 6.47 6.87
CA ARG A 316 23.55 7.71 6.69
C ARG A 316 23.61 8.15 5.22
N LYS A 317 23.74 7.20 4.30
CA LYS A 317 23.73 7.48 2.84
C LYS A 317 22.37 8.05 2.41
N ALA A 318 21.27 7.46 2.89
CA ALA A 318 19.92 7.94 2.60
C ALA A 318 19.74 9.39 3.06
N GLU A 319 20.07 9.71 4.31
CA GLU A 319 19.88 11.05 4.87
C GLU A 319 20.76 12.09 4.19
N ALA A 320 22.03 11.77 3.89
CA ALA A 320 22.90 12.66 3.14
C ALA A 320 22.40 12.90 1.71
N TYR A 321 21.82 11.87 1.08
CA TYR A 321 21.20 12.00 -0.25
C TYR A 321 19.95 12.89 -0.19
N ARG A 322 19.08 12.66 0.79
CA ARG A 322 17.88 13.48 1.03
C ARG A 322 18.21 14.95 1.20
N GLN A 323 19.21 15.24 2.06
CA GLN A 323 19.62 16.61 2.32
C GLN A 323 20.02 17.33 1.02
N ARG A 324 20.87 16.71 0.19
CA ARG A 324 21.30 17.30 -1.09
C ARG A 324 20.16 17.51 -2.06
N ALA A 325 19.24 16.53 -2.17
CA ALA A 325 18.09 16.62 -3.05
C ALA A 325 17.13 17.75 -2.62
N VAL A 326 16.90 17.89 -1.31
CA VAL A 326 16.04 18.95 -0.76
C VAL A 326 16.70 20.33 -0.94
N GLU A 327 18.01 20.45 -0.65
CA GLU A 327 18.75 21.71 -0.83
C GLU A 327 18.75 22.19 -2.29
N LEU A 328 18.82 21.27 -3.25
CA LEU A 328 18.87 21.59 -4.67
C LEU A 328 17.49 21.90 -5.26
N LEU A 329 16.46 21.15 -4.87
CA LEU A 329 15.19 21.10 -5.61
C LEU A 329 14.04 21.78 -4.88
N TRP A 330 14.10 22.04 -3.57
CA TRP A 330 13.00 22.66 -2.84
C TRP A 330 12.98 24.18 -3.05
N ASP A 331 11.91 24.71 -3.66
CA ASP A 331 11.77 26.15 -3.97
C ASP A 331 11.09 26.99 -2.85
N GLY A 332 10.69 26.34 -1.76
CA GLY A 332 9.93 26.96 -0.66
C GLY A 332 8.45 26.58 -0.65
N THR A 333 7.90 26.05 -1.74
CA THR A 333 6.49 25.66 -1.90
C THR A 333 6.36 24.21 -2.37
N LYS A 334 7.17 23.79 -3.32
CA LYS A 334 7.19 22.49 -3.98
C LYS A 334 8.61 22.13 -4.38
N PHE A 335 8.83 20.90 -4.80
CA PHE A 335 10.07 20.57 -5.50
C PHE A 335 9.96 20.97 -6.96
N LEU A 336 11.03 21.59 -7.46
CA LEU A 336 11.20 21.89 -8.87
C LEU A 336 11.09 20.62 -9.71
N HIS A 337 10.65 20.74 -10.94
CA HIS A 337 10.65 19.61 -11.89
C HIS A 337 12.06 19.03 -12.04
N HIS A 338 13.00 19.90 -12.34
CA HIS A 338 14.42 19.56 -12.48
C HIS A 338 15.30 20.78 -12.31
N VAL A 339 16.60 20.54 -12.27
CA VAL A 339 17.66 21.54 -12.39
C VAL A 339 18.55 21.13 -13.55
N HIS A 340 18.77 22.04 -14.49
CA HIS A 340 19.67 21.84 -15.62
C HIS A 340 21.12 21.77 -15.17
N LEU A 341 21.88 20.83 -15.72
CA LEU A 341 23.34 20.73 -15.57
C LEU A 341 24.08 21.42 -16.72
N ASP A 342 23.38 21.64 -17.83
CA ASP A 342 23.85 22.36 -19.00
C ASP A 342 23.02 23.63 -19.19
N GLU A 343 23.58 24.66 -19.84
CA GLU A 343 22.85 25.89 -20.14
C GLU A 343 21.75 25.59 -21.19
N ILE A 344 20.51 25.82 -20.80
CA ILE A 344 19.34 25.77 -21.68
C ILE A 344 18.56 27.08 -21.49
N ASP A 345 18.20 27.70 -22.59
CA ASP A 345 17.30 28.86 -22.62
C ASP A 345 16.00 28.45 -23.35
N HIS A 346 14.92 28.38 -22.59
CA HIS A 346 13.58 28.17 -23.15
C HIS A 346 12.86 29.53 -23.25
N ASP A 347 13.17 30.28 -24.30
CA ASP A 347 12.65 31.61 -24.55
C ASP A 347 11.16 31.77 -24.16
N GLY A 348 10.92 32.49 -23.08
CA GLY A 348 9.59 32.89 -22.63
C GLY A 348 8.78 31.84 -21.87
N PHE A 349 9.37 30.68 -21.49
CA PHE A 349 8.71 29.69 -20.66
C PHE A 349 9.45 29.49 -19.33
N ASP A 350 8.72 29.68 -18.21
CA ASP A 350 9.24 29.50 -16.85
C ASP A 350 9.02 28.07 -16.35
N GLU A 351 10.05 27.25 -16.44
CA GLU A 351 10.04 25.86 -15.95
C GLU A 351 9.96 25.78 -14.42
N THR A 352 10.42 26.81 -13.69
CA THR A 352 10.38 26.81 -12.23
C THR A 352 8.96 26.86 -11.70
N GLY A 353 8.04 27.38 -12.49
CA GLY A 353 6.60 27.38 -12.23
C GLY A 353 5.95 26.00 -12.29
N GLN A 354 6.57 25.00 -12.88
CA GLN A 354 5.95 23.68 -13.09
C GLN A 354 5.76 22.88 -11.81
N LEU A 355 4.59 22.23 -11.70
CA LEU A 355 4.28 21.22 -10.69
C LEU A 355 4.33 19.84 -11.36
N THR A 356 5.14 18.96 -10.84
CA THR A 356 5.42 17.64 -11.44
C THR A 356 4.89 16.50 -10.59
N MET A 357 4.55 15.40 -11.23
CA MET A 357 4.22 14.12 -10.60
C MET A 357 5.28 13.67 -9.58
N GLY A 358 6.56 13.98 -9.75
CA GLY A 358 7.61 13.71 -8.78
C GLY A 358 7.36 14.27 -7.38
N ASN A 359 6.54 15.34 -7.26
CA ASN A 359 6.12 15.89 -5.98
C ASN A 359 5.23 14.91 -5.19
N THR A 360 4.39 14.12 -5.85
CA THR A 360 3.56 13.14 -5.15
C THR A 360 4.42 12.00 -4.59
N TRP A 361 5.40 11.54 -5.33
CA TRP A 361 6.39 10.57 -4.84
C TRP A 361 7.28 11.14 -3.72
N ALA A 362 7.67 12.41 -3.81
CA ALA A 362 8.46 13.04 -2.76
C ALA A 362 7.72 13.01 -1.40
N MET A 363 6.38 13.18 -1.41
CA MET A 363 5.54 13.08 -0.23
C MET A 363 5.42 11.65 0.30
N THR A 364 5.03 10.70 -0.55
CA THR A 364 4.71 9.32 -0.13
C THR A 364 5.94 8.48 0.17
N ARG A 365 7.09 8.80 -0.45
CA ARG A 365 8.39 8.16 -0.19
C ARG A 365 9.17 8.82 0.95
N GLY A 366 8.66 9.93 1.51
CA GLY A 366 9.24 10.61 2.66
C GLY A 366 10.47 11.47 2.38
N LEU A 367 10.72 11.84 1.12
CA LEU A 367 11.71 12.87 0.77
C LEU A 367 11.27 14.22 1.33
N ALA A 368 10.00 14.58 1.14
CA ALA A 368 9.38 15.75 1.73
C ALA A 368 9.14 15.58 3.24
N SER A 369 9.35 16.64 4.01
CA SER A 369 8.86 16.70 5.40
C SER A 369 7.33 16.79 5.42
N PRO A 370 6.67 16.53 6.57
CA PRO A 370 5.21 16.72 6.69
C PRO A 370 4.75 18.14 6.34
N GLU A 371 5.53 19.17 6.67
CA GLU A 371 5.25 20.57 6.34
C GLU A 371 5.35 20.81 4.84
N GLN A 372 6.41 20.29 4.20
CA GLN A 372 6.59 20.36 2.76
C GLN A 372 5.48 19.59 2.03
N ALA A 373 5.09 18.42 2.53
CA ALA A 373 3.98 17.65 1.96
C ALA A 373 2.67 18.44 1.98
N ARG A 374 2.34 19.10 3.09
CA ARG A 374 1.14 19.97 3.16
C ARG A 374 1.20 21.11 2.16
N SER A 375 2.36 21.77 2.04
CA SER A 375 2.55 22.86 1.05
C SER A 375 2.30 22.36 -0.38
N ILE A 376 2.84 21.19 -0.73
CA ILE A 376 2.65 20.58 -2.06
C ILE A 376 1.18 20.22 -2.29
N ILE A 377 0.48 19.63 -1.31
CA ILE A 377 -0.93 19.24 -1.43
C ILE A 377 -1.80 20.50 -1.63
N ASP A 378 -1.53 21.55 -0.86
CA ASP A 378 -2.25 22.82 -0.96
C ASP A 378 -2.01 23.47 -2.34
N GLU A 379 -0.80 23.33 -2.92
CA GLU A 379 -0.48 23.80 -4.26
C GLU A 379 -1.23 23.01 -5.36
N TYR A 380 -1.34 21.67 -5.25
CA TYR A 380 -2.17 20.86 -6.15
C TYR A 380 -3.64 21.33 -6.11
N ARG A 381 -4.17 21.52 -4.91
CA ARG A 381 -5.56 21.96 -4.71
C ARG A 381 -5.81 23.36 -5.29
N ARG A 382 -4.88 24.29 -5.06
CA ARG A 382 -4.97 25.67 -5.59
C ARG A 382 -4.97 25.66 -7.12
N ARG A 383 -4.02 24.95 -7.75
CA ARG A 383 -3.93 24.89 -9.22
C ARG A 383 -5.15 24.22 -9.83
N HIS A 384 -5.66 23.17 -9.25
CA HIS A 384 -6.86 22.51 -9.76
C HIS A 384 -8.06 23.47 -9.79
N ALA A 385 -8.21 24.29 -8.76
CA ALA A 385 -9.26 25.32 -8.75
C ALA A 385 -9.06 26.41 -9.82
N GLU A 386 -7.82 26.67 -10.24
CA GLU A 386 -7.49 27.69 -11.23
C GLU A 386 -7.58 27.17 -12.67
N THR A 387 -7.12 25.94 -12.93
CA THR A 387 -7.11 25.38 -14.29
C THR A 387 -8.48 24.91 -14.74
N GLY A 388 -9.29 24.39 -13.82
CA GLY A 388 -10.59 23.79 -14.14
C GLY A 388 -10.46 22.45 -14.88
N ASP A 389 -9.26 21.82 -14.86
CA ASP A 389 -9.05 20.49 -15.42
C ASP A 389 -9.92 19.46 -14.71
N ALA A 390 -10.22 18.35 -15.36
CA ALA A 390 -11.10 17.32 -14.81
C ALA A 390 -10.60 16.75 -13.48
N TYR A 391 -9.27 16.62 -13.34
CA TYR A 391 -8.60 16.06 -12.16
C TYR A 391 -7.24 16.73 -11.92
N PRO A 392 -6.74 16.77 -10.67
CA PRO A 392 -5.40 17.27 -10.34
C PRO A 392 -4.30 16.18 -10.51
N TRP A 393 -4.41 15.33 -11.51
CA TRP A 393 -3.52 14.17 -11.69
C TRP A 393 -2.41 14.41 -12.70
N TRP A 394 -1.96 15.64 -12.82
CA TRP A 394 -1.00 16.03 -13.85
C TRP A 394 0.34 15.30 -13.75
N SER A 395 0.79 14.81 -14.88
CA SER A 395 2.20 14.46 -15.02
C SER A 395 3.09 15.69 -14.83
N LEU A 396 2.65 16.83 -15.41
CA LEU A 396 3.33 18.11 -15.37
C LEU A 396 2.31 19.27 -15.55
N GLN A 397 2.38 20.32 -14.75
CA GLN A 397 1.46 21.46 -14.86
C GLN A 397 2.18 22.80 -14.55
N PRO A 398 2.20 23.76 -15.50
CA PRO A 398 1.77 23.60 -16.89
C PRO A 398 2.67 22.63 -17.67
N GLY A 399 2.12 21.97 -18.68
CA GLY A 399 2.91 21.27 -19.69
C GLY A 399 3.67 22.27 -20.57
N TYR A 400 4.72 21.80 -21.22
CA TYR A 400 5.49 22.60 -22.15
C TYR A 400 4.69 22.96 -23.37
N PRO A 401 4.82 24.19 -23.91
CA PRO A 401 4.23 24.59 -25.19
C PRO A 401 4.67 23.68 -26.35
N ASP A 402 3.78 23.47 -27.32
CA ASP A 402 4.05 22.61 -28.47
C ASP A 402 5.28 23.04 -29.28
N GLU A 403 5.58 24.31 -29.29
CA GLU A 403 6.70 24.90 -30.00
C GLU A 403 8.06 24.52 -29.40
N LEU A 404 8.06 24.17 -28.11
CA LEU A 404 9.25 23.72 -27.39
C LEU A 404 9.38 22.18 -27.38
N GLY A 405 8.38 21.49 -27.91
CA GLY A 405 8.33 20.03 -27.86
C GLY A 405 9.23 19.37 -28.90
N TYR A 406 10.05 18.44 -28.45
CA TYR A 406 10.96 17.65 -29.30
C TYR A 406 10.31 16.64 -30.16
N TRP A 407 9.25 16.06 -29.70
CA TRP A 407 8.70 14.91 -30.33
C TRP A 407 7.53 15.34 -31.21
N SER A 408 7.70 15.16 -32.48
CA SER A 408 6.62 15.27 -33.47
C SER A 408 5.45 14.31 -33.21
N ALA A 409 5.56 13.45 -32.18
CA ALA A 409 4.52 12.50 -31.83
C ALA A 409 3.32 13.21 -31.18
N PRO A 410 2.09 12.99 -31.66
CA PRO A 410 0.88 13.67 -31.15
C PRO A 410 0.61 13.49 -29.67
N PHE A 411 1.11 12.39 -29.05
CA PHE A 411 0.93 12.09 -27.64
C PHE A 411 1.84 12.89 -26.71
N LEU A 412 2.66 13.80 -27.25
CA LEU A 412 3.58 14.63 -26.49
C LEU A 412 3.27 16.12 -26.56
N LYS A 413 2.13 16.47 -27.16
CA LYS A 413 1.60 17.82 -27.12
C LYS A 413 1.30 18.26 -25.71
N GLN A 414 1.23 19.58 -25.51
CA GLN A 414 0.81 20.14 -24.24
C GLN A 414 -0.54 19.55 -23.79
N GLY A 415 -0.60 19.08 -22.55
CA GLY A 415 -1.76 18.39 -22.00
C GLY A 415 -1.81 16.87 -22.30
N ALA A 416 -0.84 16.33 -23.02
CA ALA A 416 -0.80 14.90 -23.33
C ALA A 416 0.25 14.17 -22.50
N TYR A 417 -0.01 12.91 -22.13
CA TYR A 417 0.90 11.95 -21.47
C TYR A 417 1.84 12.60 -20.45
N ALA A 418 3.18 12.52 -20.68
CA ALA A 418 4.18 13.11 -19.77
C ALA A 418 4.26 14.64 -19.85
N ASN A 419 3.65 15.25 -20.86
CA ASN A 419 3.63 16.71 -21.05
C ASN A 419 2.32 17.37 -20.58
N GLY A 420 1.83 16.99 -19.41
CA GLY A 420 0.64 17.59 -18.80
C GLY A 420 -0.62 16.72 -18.82
N GLY A 421 -0.51 15.47 -19.28
CA GLY A 421 -1.61 14.52 -19.20
C GLY A 421 -1.96 14.15 -17.75
N LEU A 422 -3.22 13.81 -17.52
CA LEU A 422 -3.72 13.39 -16.23
C LEU A 422 -3.45 11.90 -16.05
N MET A 423 -2.62 11.54 -15.07
CA MET A 423 -2.21 10.16 -14.81
C MET A 423 -2.85 9.62 -13.53
N PRO A 424 -3.65 8.55 -13.57
CA PRO A 424 -4.35 8.03 -12.40
C PRO A 424 -3.47 7.73 -11.21
N TRP A 425 -2.26 7.21 -11.41
CA TRP A 425 -1.35 6.91 -10.31
C TRP A 425 -0.90 8.17 -9.55
N VAL A 426 -0.74 9.32 -10.24
CA VAL A 426 -0.46 10.62 -9.60
C VAL A 426 -1.59 10.99 -8.66
N GLY A 427 -2.84 10.76 -9.08
CA GLY A 427 -4.01 10.97 -8.25
C GLY A 427 -4.03 10.07 -7.01
N GLY A 428 -3.70 8.80 -7.15
CA GLY A 428 -3.62 7.85 -6.04
C GLY A 428 -2.55 8.23 -5.01
N GLU A 429 -1.37 8.62 -5.48
CA GLU A 429 -0.28 9.13 -4.62
C GLU A 429 -0.67 10.43 -3.92
N LEU A 430 -1.25 11.39 -4.63
CA LEU A 430 -1.75 12.64 -4.05
C LEU A 430 -2.82 12.38 -2.99
N CYS A 431 -3.76 11.49 -3.28
CA CYS A 431 -4.80 11.09 -2.34
C CYS A 431 -4.21 10.48 -1.07
N ARG A 432 -3.29 9.52 -1.21
CA ARG A 432 -2.59 8.89 -0.09
C ARG A 432 -1.81 9.92 0.72
N ALA A 433 -1.07 10.82 0.06
CA ALA A 433 -0.35 11.90 0.72
C ALA A 433 -1.28 12.84 1.50
N ALA A 434 -2.44 13.21 0.93
CA ALA A 434 -3.42 14.07 1.59
C ALA A 434 -3.97 13.43 2.87
N LEU A 435 -4.35 12.14 2.80
CA LEU A 435 -4.83 11.37 3.95
C LEU A 435 -3.77 11.27 5.07
N LEU A 436 -2.50 11.14 4.71
CA LEU A 436 -1.40 10.95 5.66
C LEU A 436 -0.88 12.26 6.30
N ASN A 437 -1.21 13.45 5.75
CA ASN A 437 -0.59 14.72 6.14
C ASN A 437 -1.57 15.79 6.62
N GLY A 438 -2.74 15.42 7.16
CA GLY A 438 -3.70 16.38 7.75
C GLY A 438 -4.55 17.11 6.72
N ARG A 439 -4.73 16.53 5.54
CA ARG A 439 -5.64 16.97 4.48
C ARG A 439 -6.67 15.88 4.14
N GLU A 440 -7.16 15.21 5.18
CA GLU A 440 -8.01 14.03 5.07
C GLU A 440 -9.30 14.31 4.28
N ASP A 441 -9.91 15.47 4.48
CA ASP A 441 -11.11 15.89 3.73
C ASP A 441 -10.83 15.89 2.21
N TYR A 442 -9.66 16.42 1.81
CA TYR A 442 -9.26 16.44 0.41
C TYR A 442 -8.91 15.04 -0.12
N GLY A 443 -8.26 14.22 0.70
CA GLY A 443 -8.03 12.81 0.34
C GLY A 443 -9.33 12.03 0.13
N VAL A 444 -10.34 12.25 0.96
CA VAL A 444 -11.68 11.67 0.79
C VAL A 444 -12.36 12.18 -0.49
N GLU A 445 -12.26 13.47 -0.79
CA GLU A 445 -12.76 14.05 -2.04
C GLU A 445 -12.14 13.36 -3.25
N LEU A 446 -10.81 13.17 -3.26
CA LEU A 446 -10.10 12.50 -4.34
C LEU A 446 -10.53 11.02 -4.50
N LEU A 447 -10.75 10.28 -3.39
CA LEU A 447 -11.27 8.91 -3.46
C LEU A 447 -12.68 8.86 -4.06
N ARG A 448 -13.55 9.82 -3.73
CA ARG A 448 -14.89 9.90 -4.34
C ARG A 448 -14.83 10.24 -5.82
N GLN A 449 -13.95 11.17 -6.22
CA GLN A 449 -13.69 11.47 -7.63
C GLN A 449 -13.20 10.21 -8.37
N TRP A 450 -12.33 9.42 -7.76
CA TRP A 450 -11.86 8.16 -8.32
C TRP A 450 -12.99 7.13 -8.47
N ALA A 451 -13.83 6.97 -7.48
CA ALA A 451 -14.98 6.07 -7.54
C ALA A 451 -15.94 6.47 -8.68
N GLU A 452 -16.21 7.77 -8.84
CA GLU A 452 -17.03 8.28 -9.94
C GLU A 452 -16.36 8.05 -11.30
N HIS A 453 -15.04 8.30 -11.38
CA HIS A 453 -14.25 8.04 -12.56
C HIS A 453 -14.38 6.57 -13.02
N LEU A 454 -14.21 5.61 -12.10
CA LEU A 454 -14.33 4.19 -12.40
C LEU A 454 -15.75 3.79 -12.84
N ARG A 455 -16.80 4.38 -12.25
CA ARG A 455 -18.19 4.15 -12.71
C ARG A 455 -18.42 4.65 -14.13
N ARG A 456 -17.80 5.79 -14.49
CA ARG A 456 -17.93 6.38 -15.82
C ARG A 456 -17.15 5.63 -16.88
N THR A 457 -15.92 5.21 -16.60
CA THR A 457 -14.97 4.69 -17.58
C THR A 457 -14.87 3.16 -17.61
N GLY A 458 -15.29 2.50 -16.52
CA GLY A 458 -15.15 1.04 -16.37
C GLY A 458 -13.72 0.57 -16.10
N GLY A 459 -12.79 1.47 -15.82
CA GLY A 459 -11.39 1.17 -15.52
C GLY A 459 -10.49 2.39 -15.60
N ALA A 460 -9.19 2.18 -15.61
CA ALA A 460 -8.20 3.23 -15.76
C ALA A 460 -7.44 3.08 -17.07
N HIS A 461 -7.31 4.15 -17.84
CA HIS A 461 -6.33 4.30 -18.91
C HIS A 461 -4.99 4.78 -18.33
N VAL A 462 -3.92 4.67 -19.10
CA VAL A 462 -2.59 5.13 -18.68
C VAL A 462 -2.61 6.62 -18.36
N TRP A 463 -3.31 7.41 -19.19
CA TRP A 463 -3.46 8.85 -19.01
C TRP A 463 -4.75 9.37 -19.64
N TYR A 464 -5.11 10.61 -19.30
CA TYR A 464 -6.27 11.34 -19.82
C TYR A 464 -5.86 12.74 -20.23
N TRP A 465 -6.60 13.33 -21.15
CA TRP A 465 -6.50 14.74 -21.48
C TRP A 465 -6.99 15.60 -20.30
N PRO A 466 -6.67 16.91 -20.26
CA PRO A 466 -7.11 17.81 -19.18
C PRO A 466 -8.64 17.85 -18.98
N ASP A 467 -9.43 17.59 -20.02
CA ASP A 467 -10.90 17.50 -19.96
C ASP A 467 -11.41 16.14 -19.42
N GLY A 468 -10.50 15.20 -19.12
CA GLY A 468 -10.81 13.87 -18.58
C GLY A 468 -11.14 12.82 -19.63
N GLU A 469 -10.99 13.12 -20.93
CA GLU A 469 -11.13 12.13 -21.98
C GLU A 469 -9.88 11.22 -22.05
N PRO A 470 -10.05 9.91 -22.31
CA PRO A 470 -8.93 8.99 -22.41
C PRO A 470 -7.90 9.42 -23.45
N GLY A 471 -6.62 9.40 -23.06
CA GLY A 471 -5.51 9.61 -23.96
C GLY A 471 -4.97 8.27 -24.45
N PHE A 472 -4.80 8.14 -25.75
CA PHE A 472 -4.33 6.91 -26.37
C PHE A 472 -2.94 7.12 -26.98
N ARG A 473 -1.98 6.25 -26.59
CA ARG A 473 -0.73 6.12 -27.33
C ARG A 473 -0.93 5.30 -28.60
N THR A 474 -1.84 4.33 -28.51
CA THR A 474 -2.17 3.42 -29.62
C THR A 474 -3.67 3.15 -29.65
N THR A 475 -4.18 2.63 -30.78
CA THR A 475 -5.59 2.27 -30.97
C THR A 475 -6.04 1.05 -30.14
N ASN A 476 -5.15 0.39 -29.42
CA ASN A 476 -5.40 -0.87 -28.72
C ASN A 476 -5.34 -0.74 -27.19
N GLU A 477 -5.24 0.46 -26.64
CA GLU A 477 -5.22 0.67 -25.21
C GLU A 477 -6.55 0.28 -24.58
N VAL A 478 -6.48 -0.45 -23.47
CA VAL A 478 -7.65 -0.91 -22.72
C VAL A 478 -7.66 -0.30 -21.31
N PRO A 479 -8.85 -0.10 -20.69
CA PRO A 479 -8.96 0.59 -19.42
C PRO A 479 -8.61 -0.32 -18.23
N TYR A 480 -7.41 -0.89 -18.21
CA TYR A 480 -6.89 -1.65 -17.07
C TYR A 480 -5.41 -1.35 -16.77
N ALA A 481 -5.02 -0.10 -16.85
CA ALA A 481 -3.68 0.33 -16.45
C ALA A 481 -3.44 -0.02 -14.98
N GLY A 482 -2.87 -1.20 -14.73
CA GLY A 482 -2.72 -1.76 -13.39
C GLY A 482 -1.87 -0.86 -12.49
N TRP A 483 -0.75 -0.37 -13.01
CA TRP A 483 0.11 0.55 -12.28
C TRP A 483 -0.61 1.87 -11.95
N GLY A 484 -1.54 2.34 -12.77
CA GLY A 484 -2.35 3.52 -12.48
C GLY A 484 -3.40 3.30 -11.40
N MET A 485 -3.80 2.05 -11.11
CA MET A 485 -4.80 1.71 -10.08
C MET A 485 -4.18 1.31 -8.74
N GLY A 486 -2.90 0.90 -8.72
CA GLY A 486 -2.24 0.40 -7.52
C GLY A 486 -2.25 1.38 -6.36
N GLU A 487 -1.89 2.63 -6.61
CA GLU A 487 -1.79 3.66 -5.59
C GLU A 487 -3.16 4.08 -5.00
N TRP A 488 -4.25 3.95 -5.76
CA TRP A 488 -5.60 4.16 -5.22
C TRP A 488 -6.00 3.09 -4.20
N THR A 489 -5.53 1.85 -4.39
CA THR A 489 -5.69 0.80 -3.37
C THR A 489 -4.90 1.14 -2.11
N ALA A 490 -3.66 1.63 -2.25
CA ALA A 490 -2.90 2.11 -1.10
C ALA A 490 -3.56 3.33 -0.42
N ALA A 491 -4.12 4.27 -1.19
CA ALA A 491 -4.87 5.39 -0.64
C ALA A 491 -6.11 4.94 0.17
N LEU A 492 -6.84 3.92 -0.30
CA LEU A 492 -7.98 3.37 0.43
C LEU A 492 -7.53 2.59 1.67
N VAL A 493 -6.59 1.64 1.52
CA VAL A 493 -6.21 0.70 2.58
C VAL A 493 -5.26 1.33 3.60
N GLU A 494 -4.17 1.95 3.13
CA GLU A 494 -3.16 2.55 3.99
C GLU A 494 -3.52 3.99 4.38
N GLY A 495 -4.19 4.72 3.48
CA GLY A 495 -4.64 6.10 3.70
C GLY A 495 -5.92 6.18 4.53
N LEU A 496 -7.08 5.85 3.98
CA LEU A 496 -8.39 6.04 4.63
C LEU A 496 -8.65 5.00 5.72
N ALA A 497 -8.52 3.70 5.41
CA ALA A 497 -8.66 2.64 6.41
C ALA A 497 -7.48 2.61 7.38
N GLY A 498 -6.33 3.14 6.98
CA GLY A 498 -5.21 3.44 7.85
C GLY A 498 -4.43 2.22 8.34
N ILE A 499 -4.47 1.09 7.62
CA ILE A 499 -3.72 -0.12 8.01
C ILE A 499 -2.43 -0.18 7.21
N THR A 500 -1.29 -0.05 7.89
CA THR A 500 0.04 -0.12 7.26
C THR A 500 0.92 -1.10 8.03
N ASP A 501 1.54 -2.04 7.30
CA ASP A 501 2.53 -2.96 7.86
C ASP A 501 3.87 -2.25 8.06
N SER A 502 4.27 -2.06 9.29
CA SER A 502 5.55 -1.45 9.67
C SER A 502 6.62 -2.46 10.08
N GLY A 503 6.24 -3.71 10.40
CA GLY A 503 7.15 -4.73 10.89
C GLY A 503 7.43 -5.89 9.93
N GLY A 504 6.79 -5.89 8.76
CA GLY A 504 6.74 -7.03 7.85
C GLY A 504 5.78 -8.12 8.37
N GLN A 505 5.05 -8.78 7.46
CA GLN A 505 4.07 -9.82 7.78
C GLN A 505 3.03 -9.40 8.84
N MET A 506 2.65 -8.12 8.89
CA MET A 506 1.75 -7.56 9.90
C MET A 506 2.21 -7.79 11.36
N ARG A 507 3.51 -8.07 11.60
CA ARG A 507 4.02 -8.24 12.99
C ARG A 507 3.83 -6.99 13.84
N THR A 508 4.09 -5.84 13.24
CA THR A 508 3.76 -4.54 13.83
C THR A 508 2.93 -3.75 12.82
N VAL A 509 1.73 -3.36 13.21
CA VAL A 509 0.78 -2.67 12.34
C VAL A 509 0.57 -1.24 12.83
N GLN A 510 0.65 -0.26 11.94
CA GLN A 510 0.11 1.08 12.17
C GLN A 510 -1.38 1.06 11.83
N VAL A 511 -2.21 1.54 12.74
CA VAL A 511 -3.67 1.54 12.60
C VAL A 511 -4.19 2.95 12.79
N ASN A 512 -4.32 3.65 11.68
CA ASN A 512 -4.64 5.09 11.64
C ASN A 512 -5.94 5.34 10.86
N PRO A 513 -7.10 4.83 11.31
CA PRO A 513 -8.36 4.97 10.59
C PRO A 513 -8.78 6.44 10.51
N ARG A 514 -9.15 6.88 9.30
CA ARG A 514 -9.55 8.28 9.01
C ARG A 514 -11.01 8.40 8.57
N TRP A 515 -11.84 7.42 8.91
CA TRP A 515 -13.25 7.35 8.54
C TRP A 515 -14.08 8.53 9.04
N ALA A 516 -13.63 9.22 10.09
CA ALA A 516 -14.24 10.45 10.58
C ALA A 516 -14.29 11.55 9.51
N ALA A 517 -13.25 11.67 8.66
CA ALA A 517 -13.21 12.61 7.53
C ALA A 517 -14.21 12.23 6.43
N ALA A 518 -14.46 10.93 6.22
CA ALA A 518 -15.47 10.45 5.27
C ALA A 518 -16.91 10.51 5.80
N GLY A 519 -17.11 10.84 7.09
CA GLY A 519 -18.41 10.83 7.73
C GLY A 519 -19.00 9.44 7.98
N VAL A 520 -18.20 8.39 7.85
CA VAL A 520 -18.60 7.00 8.05
C VAL A 520 -18.66 6.69 9.53
N ALA A 521 -19.84 6.25 10.00
CA ALA A 521 -20.07 5.97 11.41
C ALA A 521 -19.74 4.53 11.82
N GLU A 522 -19.87 3.60 10.92
CA GLU A 522 -19.51 2.18 11.14
C GLU A 522 -18.76 1.64 9.92
N VAL A 523 -17.66 0.94 10.18
CA VAL A 523 -16.86 0.29 9.15
C VAL A 523 -16.22 -0.96 9.71
N ARG A 524 -16.11 -1.97 8.87
CA ARG A 524 -15.26 -3.15 9.08
C ARG A 524 -14.20 -3.16 8.00
N THR A 525 -12.96 -3.31 8.41
CA THR A 525 -11.83 -3.42 7.49
C THR A 525 -11.00 -4.64 7.85
N THR A 526 -10.66 -5.41 6.84
CA THR A 526 -9.71 -6.52 6.95
C THR A 526 -8.64 -6.34 5.89
N VAL A 527 -7.38 -6.49 6.27
CA VAL A 527 -6.23 -6.45 5.36
C VAL A 527 -5.44 -7.74 5.54
N ARG A 528 -5.26 -8.46 4.45
CA ARG A 528 -4.52 -9.73 4.42
C ARG A 528 -3.56 -9.78 3.25
N TYR A 529 -2.39 -10.38 3.46
CA TYR A 529 -1.49 -10.76 2.38
C TYR A 529 -1.80 -12.17 1.90
N ALA A 530 -2.04 -12.34 0.59
CA ALA A 530 -2.34 -13.66 0.02
C ALA A 530 -1.13 -14.60 0.03
N ALA A 531 0.09 -14.05 -0.10
CA ALA A 531 1.33 -14.82 -0.11
C ALA A 531 1.63 -15.51 1.23
N ASN A 532 0.96 -15.09 2.32
CA ASN A 532 1.07 -15.67 3.64
C ASN A 532 -0.28 -15.65 4.37
N ARG A 533 -0.30 -15.88 5.68
CA ARG A 533 -1.50 -15.82 6.51
C ARG A 533 -1.58 -14.57 7.38
N ALA A 534 -0.70 -13.59 7.13
CA ALA A 534 -0.67 -12.37 7.92
C ALA A 534 -1.86 -11.47 7.59
N TYR A 535 -2.52 -10.99 8.62
CA TYR A 535 -3.65 -10.11 8.49
C TYR A 535 -3.82 -9.21 9.71
N PHE A 536 -4.57 -8.13 9.52
CA PHE A 536 -5.14 -7.30 10.58
C PHE A 536 -6.57 -6.94 10.24
N ALA A 537 -7.46 -6.94 11.22
CA ALA A 537 -8.85 -6.56 11.07
C ALA A 537 -9.31 -5.67 12.21
N TYR A 538 -10.17 -4.71 11.88
CA TYR A 538 -10.90 -3.93 12.88
C TYR A 538 -12.34 -3.67 12.47
N ARG A 539 -13.19 -3.39 13.48
CA ARG A 539 -14.53 -2.78 13.34
C ARG A 539 -14.53 -1.48 14.14
N LEU A 540 -14.74 -0.36 13.46
CA LEU A 540 -14.86 0.96 14.10
C LEU A 540 -16.32 1.40 14.08
N ARG A 541 -16.80 1.90 15.22
CA ARG A 541 -18.13 2.50 15.38
C ARG A 541 -18.00 3.83 16.10
N THR A 542 -18.67 4.84 15.56
CA THR A 542 -18.72 6.20 16.13
C THR A 542 -20.13 6.48 16.61
N ASP A 543 -20.30 6.63 17.92
CA ASP A 543 -21.55 7.14 18.50
C ASP A 543 -21.45 8.64 18.74
N ARG A 544 -22.09 9.41 17.84
CA ARG A 544 -22.08 10.88 17.91
C ARG A 544 -22.86 11.42 19.11
N ARG A 545 -23.84 10.69 19.66
CA ARG A 545 -24.63 11.14 20.83
C ARG A 545 -23.87 10.96 22.12
N ALA A 546 -23.20 9.84 22.26
CA ALA A 546 -22.37 9.54 23.41
C ALA A 546 -20.97 10.16 23.34
N ALA A 547 -20.60 10.76 22.22
CA ALA A 547 -19.25 11.23 21.89
C ALA A 547 -18.20 10.15 22.13
N THR A 548 -18.44 8.94 21.60
CA THR A 548 -17.53 7.80 21.78
C THR A 548 -17.20 7.14 20.44
N LEU A 549 -15.97 6.61 20.35
CA LEU A 549 -15.58 5.68 19.32
C LEU A 549 -15.27 4.32 19.98
N ARG A 550 -15.79 3.25 19.37
CA ARG A 550 -15.44 1.88 19.71
C ARG A 550 -14.70 1.23 18.54
N LEU A 551 -13.53 0.68 18.81
CA LEU A 551 -12.73 -0.04 17.85
C LEU A 551 -12.45 -1.45 18.39
N ASP A 552 -13.14 -2.46 17.81
CA ASP A 552 -12.85 -3.86 18.04
C ASP A 552 -11.80 -4.30 17.02
N PHE A 553 -10.73 -5.00 17.44
CA PHE A 553 -9.66 -5.40 16.54
C PHE A 553 -9.07 -6.77 16.86
N THR A 554 -8.44 -7.38 15.87
CA THR A 554 -7.69 -8.63 15.96
C THR A 554 -6.68 -8.72 14.81
N GLY A 555 -5.75 -9.65 14.89
CA GLY A 555 -4.77 -9.89 13.83
C GLY A 555 -3.86 -11.06 14.15
N SER A 556 -2.97 -11.37 13.20
CA SER A 556 -1.95 -12.39 13.34
C SER A 556 -0.61 -11.86 13.89
N GLY A 557 -0.48 -10.53 14.01
CA GLY A 557 0.74 -9.86 14.44
C GLY A 557 0.88 -9.79 15.96
N GLU A 558 1.92 -9.07 16.40
CA GLU A 558 2.29 -8.94 17.81
C GLU A 558 1.87 -7.58 18.40
N GLN A 559 1.99 -6.51 17.63
CA GLN A 559 1.84 -5.13 18.07
C GLN A 559 0.97 -4.32 17.11
N ALA A 560 0.10 -3.49 17.67
CA ALA A 560 -0.63 -2.46 16.96
C ALA A 560 -0.34 -1.08 17.56
N ARG A 561 -0.05 -0.10 16.71
CA ARG A 561 0.12 1.31 17.07
C ARG A 561 -1.00 2.09 16.43
N PHE A 562 -1.80 2.70 17.26
CA PHE A 562 -3.00 3.42 16.83
C PHE A 562 -2.75 4.92 16.76
N ALA A 563 -3.35 5.56 15.76
CA ALA A 563 -3.61 6.99 15.70
C ALA A 563 -4.97 7.21 15.04
N VAL A 564 -6.03 7.20 15.83
CA VAL A 564 -7.42 7.26 15.37
C VAL A 564 -7.82 8.72 15.17
N LEU A 565 -8.23 9.08 13.93
CA LEU A 565 -8.76 10.42 13.65
C LEU A 565 -10.12 10.62 14.33
N LEU A 566 -10.23 11.68 15.09
CA LEU A 566 -11.50 12.07 15.73
C LEU A 566 -12.39 12.89 14.77
N PRO A 567 -13.73 12.83 14.95
CA PRO A 567 -14.62 13.80 14.34
C PRO A 567 -14.22 15.23 14.70
N ARG A 568 -14.44 16.17 13.79
CA ARG A 568 -14.09 17.59 13.97
C ARG A 568 -14.78 18.17 15.22
N GLY A 569 -14.03 18.92 16.05
CA GLY A 569 -14.51 19.49 17.30
C GLY A 569 -14.56 18.49 18.48
N TRP A 570 -14.07 17.27 18.32
CA TRP A 570 -13.97 16.32 19.41
C TRP A 570 -12.58 16.35 20.07
N GLN A 571 -12.56 16.25 21.41
CA GLN A 571 -11.33 16.17 22.20
C GLN A 571 -11.36 14.88 23.05
N PRO A 572 -10.30 14.07 23.06
CA PRO A 572 -10.30 12.81 23.80
C PRO A 572 -10.14 13.08 25.29
N THR A 573 -10.97 12.44 26.11
CA THR A 573 -10.92 12.54 27.56
C THR A 573 -10.42 11.27 28.22
N ARG A 574 -10.71 10.11 27.61
CA ARG A 574 -10.30 8.81 28.12
C ARG A 574 -10.17 7.79 27.01
N VAL A 575 -9.18 6.88 27.17
CA VAL A 575 -9.06 5.69 26.34
C VAL A 575 -9.00 4.47 27.24
N SER A 576 -9.76 3.43 26.90
CA SER A 576 -9.70 2.13 27.56
C SER A 576 -9.55 1.00 26.56
N LEU A 577 -8.80 -0.03 26.95
CA LEU A 577 -8.64 -1.30 26.23
C LEU A 577 -9.16 -2.42 27.11
N ASP A 578 -10.17 -3.16 26.64
CA ASP A 578 -10.84 -4.21 27.41
C ASP A 578 -11.21 -3.72 28.85
N GLU A 579 -11.88 -2.56 28.90
CA GLU A 579 -12.33 -1.85 30.11
C GLU A 579 -11.20 -1.28 30.99
N ARG A 580 -9.92 -1.52 30.67
CA ARG A 580 -8.78 -1.01 31.42
C ARG A 580 -8.29 0.31 30.83
N PRO A 581 -8.04 1.34 31.65
CA PRO A 581 -7.48 2.60 31.14
C PRO A 581 -6.13 2.39 30.46
N VAL A 582 -5.91 3.08 29.35
CA VAL A 582 -4.64 3.10 28.59
C VAL A 582 -4.13 4.52 28.49
N GLU A 583 -2.82 4.68 28.64
CA GLU A 583 -2.16 5.96 28.36
C GLU A 583 -2.26 6.29 26.87
N PHE A 584 -2.62 7.52 26.56
CA PHE A 584 -2.74 8.00 25.18
C PHE A 584 -2.17 9.41 25.03
N LYS A 585 -1.95 9.80 23.79
CA LYS A 585 -1.57 11.17 23.42
C LYS A 585 -2.57 11.71 22.40
N ALA A 586 -3.07 12.92 22.63
CA ALA A 586 -3.74 13.69 21.59
C ALA A 586 -2.65 14.33 20.70
N VAL A 587 -2.71 14.05 19.40
CA VAL A 587 -1.78 14.57 18.40
C VAL A 587 -2.57 15.42 17.42
N SER A 588 -2.23 16.71 17.33
CA SER A 588 -2.87 17.61 16.38
C SER A 588 -1.99 17.77 15.13
N VAL A 589 -2.62 17.68 13.97
CA VAL A 589 -2.04 18.01 12.67
C VAL A 589 -2.98 19.03 12.01
N ASP A 590 -2.61 20.29 12.07
CA ASP A 590 -3.48 21.43 11.73
C ASP A 590 -4.83 21.32 12.50
N ALA A 591 -5.96 21.18 11.78
CA ALA A 591 -7.31 21.06 12.37
C ALA A 591 -7.69 19.62 12.74
N SER A 592 -6.86 18.63 12.39
CA SER A 592 -7.12 17.21 12.65
C SER A 592 -6.57 16.80 14.01
N VAL A 593 -7.38 16.10 14.80
CA VAL A 593 -7.00 15.55 16.12
C VAL A 593 -6.98 14.04 16.05
N TYR A 594 -5.86 13.45 16.44
CA TYR A 594 -5.67 12.00 16.51
C TYR A 594 -5.47 11.55 17.94
N VAL A 595 -6.00 10.38 18.26
CA VAL A 595 -5.73 9.69 19.54
C VAL A 595 -4.69 8.60 19.30
N ALA A 596 -3.49 8.80 19.83
CA ALA A 596 -2.37 7.88 19.67
C ALA A 596 -2.12 7.03 20.92
N PHE A 597 -2.04 5.71 20.75
CA PHE A 597 -1.72 4.73 21.79
C PHE A 597 -1.16 3.45 21.17
N GLY A 598 -0.69 2.52 22.00
CA GLY A 598 -0.18 1.22 21.54
C GLY A 598 -0.82 0.06 22.29
N SER A 599 -0.89 -1.10 21.64
CA SER A 599 -1.35 -2.35 22.24
C SER A 599 -0.61 -3.55 21.66
N GLY A 600 -0.47 -4.62 22.44
CA GLY A 600 -0.27 -5.95 21.90
C GLY A 600 -1.52 -6.44 21.18
N ILE A 601 -1.37 -7.39 20.26
CA ILE A 601 -2.48 -8.06 19.58
C ILE A 601 -2.67 -9.43 20.24
N ALA A 602 -3.83 -9.65 20.90
CA ALA A 602 -4.14 -10.90 21.58
C ALA A 602 -5.65 -11.19 21.53
N GLY A 603 -6.04 -12.16 20.74
CA GLY A 603 -7.46 -12.48 20.55
C GLY A 603 -8.25 -11.31 19.95
N ALA A 604 -9.51 -11.15 20.36
CA ALA A 604 -10.35 -9.99 20.04
C ALA A 604 -10.28 -8.98 21.18
N GLN A 605 -9.88 -7.76 20.86
CA GLN A 605 -9.73 -6.68 21.83
C GLN A 605 -10.62 -5.50 21.46
N ALA A 606 -11.07 -4.74 22.46
CA ALA A 606 -11.96 -3.60 22.28
C ALA A 606 -11.36 -2.33 22.88
N VAL A 607 -11.17 -1.32 22.05
CA VAL A 607 -10.80 0.04 22.47
C VAL A 607 -12.04 0.91 22.52
N ILE A 608 -12.20 1.67 23.59
CA ILE A 608 -13.21 2.73 23.69
C ILE A 608 -12.48 4.06 23.91
N ILE A 609 -12.77 5.03 23.03
CA ILE A 609 -12.30 6.40 23.12
C ILE A 609 -13.49 7.26 23.52
N GLU A 610 -13.44 7.85 24.71
CA GLU A 610 -14.45 8.79 25.21
C GLU A 610 -13.96 10.22 24.89
N CYS A 611 -14.85 11.06 24.40
CA CYS A 611 -14.53 12.42 24.01
C CYS A 611 -15.52 13.42 24.63
N GLU A 612 -15.09 14.67 24.69
CA GLU A 612 -15.96 15.82 24.83
C GLU A 612 -16.11 16.53 23.46
N THR A 613 -17.22 17.22 23.29
CA THR A 613 -17.52 17.98 22.09
C THR A 613 -17.62 19.45 22.43
N ASP A 614 -17.05 20.32 21.58
CA ASP A 614 -17.21 21.78 21.72
C ASP A 614 -18.67 22.23 21.67
#